data_b258b8eacc36e8d9ca8ecab54d445b28
#
_entry.id   b258b8eacc36e8d9ca8ecab54d445b28
#
_cell.length_a   1.000
_cell.length_b   1.000
_cell.length_c   1.000
_cell.angle_alpha   90.00
_cell.angle_beta   90.00
_cell.angle_gamma   90.00
#
_symmetry.space_group_name_H-M   'P 1'
#
loop_
_entity.id
_entity.type
_entity.pdbx_description
1 polymer ?
#
loop_
_entity_poly.entity_id
_entity_poly.type
_entity_poly.pdbx_seq_one_letter_code
_entity_poly.pdbx_strand_id
1 'polypeptide(L)'
;MKHSTLASIALSLPLAFSGSVAAETLWSSNSISYLKNTSDFEVLTNDSINVFTFEHASGHNWGDLFLFADRTLASADDNHIEFKGTYGEITPRLSLGYLLDEKMSFGIVKDTYLAANIEMSSDTFGSFDNVLLGVGTDLAIPHFKYFQANVYYANNDNIDDDYQLTMVWGYDFPIQNHKITFNGFFDWSSAADDHESEFHFNPQLLVDVGHYFNNAGHFQAGIEYSYWNNKYGITGLDDESVISAMIKITL
;
A
#
# COMPACT_ATOMS: atom_id res chain seq x y z
N MET A 1 -12.35 -20.47 28.83
CA MET A 1 -11.07 -20.93 28.29
C MET A 1 -11.36 -22.10 27.36
N LYS A 2 -11.46 -21.84 26.07
CA LYS A 2 -11.56 -22.89 25.04
C LYS A 2 -10.21 -22.94 24.33
N HIS A 3 -9.48 -24.02 24.53
CA HIS A 3 -8.25 -24.29 23.78
C HIS A 3 -8.66 -24.74 22.38
N SER A 4 -8.50 -23.88 21.37
CA SER A 4 -8.57 -24.26 19.97
C SER A 4 -7.24 -24.88 19.58
N THR A 5 -7.25 -26.18 19.31
CA THR A 5 -6.12 -26.92 18.80
C THR A 5 -5.98 -26.57 17.32
N LEU A 6 -5.06 -25.71 16.96
CA LEU A 6 -4.65 -25.43 15.58
C LEU A 6 -4.06 -26.70 14.98
N ALA A 7 -4.77 -27.36 14.10
CA ALA A 7 -4.26 -28.42 13.24
C ALA A 7 -3.37 -27.78 12.17
N SER A 8 -2.05 -27.82 12.38
CA SER A 8 -1.07 -27.43 11.37
C SER A 8 -1.15 -28.39 10.18
N ILE A 9 -1.85 -27.98 9.12
CA ILE A 9 -1.77 -28.66 7.82
C ILE A 9 -0.47 -28.20 7.17
N ALA A 10 0.60 -28.92 7.42
CA ALA A 10 1.83 -28.78 6.66
C ALA A 10 1.58 -29.33 5.24
N LEU A 11 1.20 -28.46 4.30
CA LEU A 11 1.15 -28.76 2.89
C LEU A 11 2.59 -28.78 2.36
N SER A 12 3.25 -29.95 2.48
CA SER A 12 4.55 -30.19 1.84
C SER A 12 4.33 -30.39 0.34
N LEU A 13 4.28 -29.29 -0.43
CA LEU A 13 4.51 -29.33 -1.87
C LEU A 13 6.00 -29.65 -2.09
N PRO A 14 6.35 -30.73 -2.80
CA PRO A 14 7.71 -30.92 -3.28
C PRO A 14 7.94 -29.87 -4.40
N LEU A 15 8.56 -28.74 -4.08
CA LEU A 15 9.12 -27.82 -5.06
C LEU A 15 10.34 -28.48 -5.71
N ALA A 16 10.10 -29.36 -6.68
CA ALA A 16 11.13 -29.84 -7.59
C ALA A 16 11.38 -28.76 -8.66
N PHE A 17 11.98 -27.62 -8.29
CA PHE A 17 12.57 -26.70 -9.25
C PHE A 17 13.93 -27.22 -9.69
N SER A 18 13.95 -28.10 -10.69
CA SER A 18 15.15 -28.43 -11.43
C SER A 18 15.35 -27.49 -12.61
N GLY A 19 15.75 -26.30 -12.32
CA GLY A 19 16.16 -25.27 -13.26
C GLY A 19 16.46 -24.01 -12.45
N SER A 20 17.72 -23.59 -12.38
CA SER A 20 18.07 -22.29 -11.82
C SER A 20 17.66 -21.22 -12.81
N VAL A 21 16.36 -20.87 -12.87
CA VAL A 21 15.93 -19.62 -13.46
C VAL A 21 16.35 -18.56 -12.45
N ALA A 22 17.46 -17.88 -12.71
CA ALA A 22 17.93 -16.80 -11.87
C ALA A 22 16.83 -15.72 -11.84
N ALA A 23 16.42 -15.29 -10.65
CA ALA A 23 15.55 -14.14 -10.51
C ALA A 23 16.27 -12.93 -11.07
N GLU A 24 15.71 -12.35 -12.14
CA GLU A 24 16.27 -11.15 -12.80
C GLU A 24 15.44 -9.94 -12.39
N THR A 25 16.10 -8.93 -11.83
CA THR A 25 15.50 -7.65 -11.56
C THR A 25 15.48 -6.82 -12.84
N LEU A 26 14.30 -6.47 -13.31
CA LEU A 26 14.09 -5.67 -14.52
C LEU A 26 14.18 -4.17 -14.22
N TRP A 27 13.69 -3.76 -13.07
CA TRP A 27 13.74 -2.38 -12.57
C TRP A 27 13.54 -2.35 -11.06
N SER A 28 14.03 -1.29 -10.41
CA SER A 28 13.74 -1.00 -9.00
C SER A 28 13.71 0.51 -8.75
N SER A 29 12.97 0.92 -7.74
CA SER A 29 12.88 2.30 -7.29
C SER A 29 12.76 2.33 -5.76
N ASN A 30 13.50 3.24 -5.13
CA ASN A 30 13.37 3.52 -3.71
C ASN A 30 13.04 4.98 -3.50
N SER A 31 12.23 5.30 -2.52
CA SER A 31 11.94 6.68 -2.16
C SER A 31 11.79 6.87 -0.66
N ILE A 32 12.01 8.11 -0.24
CA ILE A 32 11.72 8.58 1.11
C ILE A 32 10.77 9.77 0.98
N SER A 33 9.69 9.74 1.75
CA SER A 33 8.73 10.84 1.81
C SER A 33 8.65 11.40 3.22
N TYR A 34 8.34 12.67 3.31
CA TYR A 34 7.92 13.35 4.52
C TYR A 34 6.57 14.00 4.29
N LEU A 35 5.64 13.75 5.21
CA LEU A 35 4.31 14.30 5.19
C LEU A 35 4.03 15.06 6.47
N LYS A 36 3.28 16.15 6.33
CA LYS A 36 2.77 16.96 7.43
C LYS A 36 1.28 17.18 7.20
N ASN A 37 0.45 16.73 8.15
CA ASN A 37 -0.99 16.95 8.09
C ASN A 37 -1.35 18.44 8.23
N THR A 38 -2.48 18.82 7.66
CA THR A 38 -3.03 20.20 7.74
C THR A 38 -4.25 20.29 8.65
N SER A 39 -4.78 19.15 9.08
CA SER A 39 -5.91 18.99 10.01
C SER A 39 -5.78 17.69 10.77
N ASP A 40 -6.60 17.48 11.80
CA ASP A 40 -6.61 16.28 12.59
C ASP A 40 -7.05 15.04 11.77
N PHE A 41 -6.49 13.89 12.09
CA PHE A 41 -7.02 12.60 11.67
C PHE A 41 -8.13 12.15 12.63
N GLU A 42 -9.08 11.35 12.14
CA GLU A 42 -10.26 10.98 12.91
C GLU A 42 -9.94 10.18 14.19
N VAL A 43 -9.03 9.20 14.10
CA VAL A 43 -8.65 8.39 15.26
C VAL A 43 -7.51 9.04 16.05
N LEU A 44 -6.59 9.69 15.38
CA LEU A 44 -5.46 10.40 15.98
C LEU A 44 -5.68 11.90 15.86
N THR A 45 -6.49 12.43 16.77
CA THR A 45 -6.84 13.85 16.81
C THR A 45 -5.66 14.71 17.26
N ASN A 46 -4.76 15.03 16.32
CA ASN A 46 -3.58 15.86 16.55
C ASN A 46 -3.21 16.63 15.28
N ASP A 47 -3.12 17.95 15.36
CA ASP A 47 -2.77 18.84 14.24
C ASP A 47 -1.27 18.88 13.92
N SER A 48 -0.47 18.13 14.66
CA SER A 48 1.01 18.13 14.57
C SER A 48 1.58 16.74 14.22
N ILE A 49 0.91 16.01 13.34
CA ILE A 49 1.38 14.69 12.90
C ILE A 49 2.43 14.86 11.80
N ASN A 50 3.51 14.12 11.93
CA ASN A 50 4.57 13.99 10.94
C ASN A 50 4.69 12.52 10.56
N VAL A 51 4.73 12.22 9.25
CA VAL A 51 4.94 10.85 8.76
C VAL A 51 6.20 10.83 7.89
N PHE A 52 7.05 9.85 8.14
CA PHE A 52 8.20 9.53 7.31
C PHE A 52 7.94 8.18 6.67
N THR A 53 7.86 8.14 5.35
CA THR A 53 7.61 6.92 4.56
C THR A 53 8.88 6.51 3.83
N PHE A 54 9.26 5.24 3.95
CA PHE A 54 10.18 4.59 3.02
C PHE A 54 9.37 3.70 2.09
N GLU A 55 9.65 3.74 0.78
CA GLU A 55 9.01 2.87 -0.20
C GLU A 55 10.07 2.20 -1.08
N HIS A 56 9.82 0.94 -1.40
CA HIS A 56 10.54 0.19 -2.43
C HIS A 56 9.53 -0.43 -3.40
N ALA A 57 9.81 -0.30 -4.69
CA ALA A 57 9.08 -1.01 -5.73
C ALA A 57 10.09 -1.63 -6.70
N SER A 58 9.87 -2.88 -7.09
CA SER A 58 10.72 -3.57 -8.08
C SER A 58 9.93 -4.54 -8.93
N GLY A 59 10.29 -4.61 -10.20
CA GLY A 59 9.76 -5.59 -11.15
C GLY A 59 10.84 -6.61 -11.50
N HIS A 60 10.42 -7.85 -11.60
CA HIS A 60 11.25 -9.01 -11.85
C HIS A 60 10.66 -9.85 -12.99
N ASN A 61 11.44 -10.79 -13.51
CA ASN A 61 10.93 -11.75 -14.51
C ASN A 61 9.82 -12.67 -13.95
N TRP A 62 9.75 -12.85 -12.63
CA TRP A 62 8.74 -13.68 -11.96
C TRP A 62 7.50 -12.90 -11.48
N GLY A 63 7.51 -11.56 -11.51
CA GLY A 63 6.44 -10.70 -10.99
C GLY A 63 6.98 -9.41 -10.41
N ASP A 64 6.44 -8.95 -9.30
CA ASP A 64 6.88 -7.72 -8.65
C ASP A 64 6.82 -7.77 -7.12
N LEU A 65 7.48 -6.80 -6.52
CA LEU A 65 7.51 -6.58 -5.09
C LEU A 65 7.30 -5.09 -4.81
N PHE A 66 6.33 -4.80 -3.97
CA PHE A 66 6.19 -3.49 -3.33
C PHE A 66 6.33 -3.65 -1.83
N LEU A 67 6.96 -2.69 -1.18
CA LEU A 67 6.96 -2.56 0.27
C LEU A 67 7.02 -1.10 0.67
N PHE A 68 6.41 -0.77 1.78
CA PHE A 68 6.60 0.52 2.42
C PHE A 68 6.61 0.39 3.94
N ALA A 69 7.15 1.42 4.59
CA ALA A 69 7.11 1.57 6.03
C ALA A 69 6.91 3.04 6.40
N ASP A 70 5.89 3.30 7.17
CA ASP A 70 5.55 4.60 7.73
C ASP A 70 6.01 4.70 9.17
N ARG A 71 6.64 5.81 9.50
CA ARG A 71 6.91 6.21 10.86
C ARG A 71 6.11 7.46 11.18
N THR A 72 5.06 7.30 11.98
CA THR A 72 4.17 8.38 12.42
C THR A 72 4.60 8.89 13.78
N LEU A 73 4.71 10.21 13.89
CA LEU A 73 5.10 10.92 15.10
C LEU A 73 4.13 12.08 15.35
N ALA A 74 3.54 12.13 16.53
CA ALA A 74 2.79 13.28 17.01
C ALA A 74 3.24 13.65 18.41
N SER A 75 3.52 14.94 18.65
CA SER A 75 3.95 15.44 19.94
C SER A 75 2.77 15.57 20.89
N ALA A 76 3.02 15.34 22.19
CA ALA A 76 2.04 15.69 23.21
C ALA A 76 1.84 17.22 23.31
N ASP A 77 0.63 17.65 23.56
CA ASP A 77 0.26 19.00 23.93
C ASP A 77 -0.78 18.98 25.06
N ASP A 78 -1.38 20.14 25.38
CA ASP A 78 -2.34 20.25 26.49
C ASP A 78 -3.61 19.36 26.31
N ASN A 79 -3.93 18.97 25.06
CA ASN A 79 -5.14 18.24 24.71
C ASN A 79 -4.85 16.83 24.15
N HIS A 80 -3.61 16.54 23.73
CA HIS A 80 -3.26 15.33 22.99
C HIS A 80 -2.07 14.61 23.64
N ILE A 81 -2.14 13.28 23.60
CA ILE A 81 -1.02 12.41 24.05
C ILE A 81 0.07 12.32 22.98
N GLU A 82 1.29 12.01 23.38
CA GLU A 82 2.34 11.63 22.43
C GLU A 82 1.94 10.34 21.70
N PHE A 83 2.07 10.33 20.37
CA PHE A 83 1.89 9.14 19.56
C PHE A 83 3.15 8.80 18.77
N LYS A 84 3.47 7.53 18.75
CA LYS A 84 4.57 6.95 17.96
C LYS A 84 4.08 5.64 17.38
N GLY A 85 3.91 5.60 16.06
CA GLY A 85 3.49 4.41 15.35
C GLY A 85 4.43 4.05 14.21
N THR A 86 4.51 2.78 13.90
CA THR A 86 5.12 2.25 12.69
C THR A 86 4.11 1.33 12.04
N TYR A 87 3.81 1.57 10.76
CA TYR A 87 2.99 0.71 9.91
C TYR A 87 3.77 0.39 8.65
N GLY A 88 3.64 -0.80 8.14
CA GLY A 88 4.28 -1.16 6.89
C GLY A 88 3.65 -2.39 6.26
N GLU A 89 3.88 -2.50 4.95
CA GLU A 89 3.40 -3.61 4.15
C GLU A 89 4.50 -4.20 3.29
N ILE A 90 4.38 -5.49 3.01
CA ILE A 90 5.20 -6.21 2.04
C ILE A 90 4.26 -6.95 1.10
N THR A 91 4.23 -6.53 -0.16
CA THR A 91 3.29 -7.01 -1.18
C THR A 91 4.02 -7.67 -2.34
N PRO A 92 4.40 -8.96 -2.26
CA PRO A 92 4.90 -9.72 -3.39
C PRO A 92 3.74 -10.19 -4.28
N ARG A 93 3.92 -10.10 -5.63
CA ARG A 93 2.98 -10.65 -6.61
C ARG A 93 3.72 -11.55 -7.60
N LEU A 94 3.29 -12.78 -7.72
CA LEU A 94 3.91 -13.81 -8.57
C LEU A 94 3.09 -14.01 -9.83
N SER A 95 3.65 -13.71 -11.00
CA SER A 95 2.99 -13.82 -12.29
C SER A 95 2.58 -15.26 -12.60
N LEU A 96 1.30 -15.45 -12.90
CA LEU A 96 0.81 -16.75 -13.38
C LEU A 96 1.35 -17.07 -14.79
N GLY A 97 1.59 -16.02 -15.60
CA GLY A 97 2.21 -16.18 -16.89
C GLY A 97 3.63 -16.76 -16.78
N TYR A 98 4.40 -16.30 -15.81
CA TYR A 98 5.72 -16.85 -15.50
C TYR A 98 5.65 -18.30 -14.97
N LEU A 99 4.73 -18.57 -14.04
CA LEU A 99 4.58 -19.90 -13.43
C LEU A 99 4.18 -20.97 -14.43
N LEU A 100 3.29 -20.63 -15.37
CA LEU A 100 2.70 -21.59 -16.30
C LEU A 100 3.44 -21.63 -17.65
N ASP A 101 4.42 -20.73 -17.85
CA ASP A 101 5.07 -20.48 -19.15
C ASP A 101 4.04 -20.22 -20.28
N GLU A 102 2.97 -19.48 -19.91
CA GLU A 102 1.87 -19.16 -20.80
C GLU A 102 1.46 -17.70 -20.65
N LYS A 103 0.96 -17.10 -21.73
CA LYS A 103 0.51 -15.71 -21.70
C LYS A 103 -0.84 -15.58 -21.02
N MET A 104 -0.88 -14.96 -19.83
CA MET A 104 -2.09 -14.75 -19.02
C MET A 104 -2.75 -13.39 -19.26
N SER A 105 -2.73 -12.89 -20.52
CA SER A 105 -3.33 -11.61 -20.88
C SER A 105 -4.60 -11.79 -21.72
N PHE A 106 -5.66 -11.01 -21.39
CA PHE A 106 -6.93 -11.00 -22.15
C PHE A 106 -7.66 -9.65 -21.98
N GLY A 107 -8.23 -9.14 -23.06
CA GLY A 107 -8.90 -7.84 -23.03
C GLY A 107 -7.95 -6.74 -22.56
N ILE A 108 -8.32 -6.07 -21.45
CA ILE A 108 -7.49 -5.03 -20.81
C ILE A 108 -6.53 -5.60 -19.77
N VAL A 109 -6.62 -6.90 -19.45
CA VAL A 109 -5.71 -7.56 -18.50
C VAL A 109 -4.37 -7.80 -19.18
N LYS A 110 -3.29 -7.28 -18.60
CA LYS A 110 -1.91 -7.47 -19.07
C LYS A 110 -1.29 -8.75 -18.53
N ASP A 111 -1.52 -9.00 -17.25
CA ASP A 111 -1.06 -10.19 -16.55
C ASP A 111 -1.93 -10.45 -15.31
N THR A 112 -1.87 -11.68 -14.79
CA THR A 112 -2.58 -12.13 -13.59
C THR A 112 -1.57 -12.71 -12.61
N TYR A 113 -1.79 -12.47 -11.32
CA TYR A 113 -0.83 -12.78 -10.27
C TYR A 113 -1.47 -13.60 -9.14
N LEU A 114 -0.68 -14.44 -8.51
CA LEU A 114 -0.89 -14.78 -7.10
C LEU A 114 -0.34 -13.60 -6.29
N ALA A 115 -1.16 -13.03 -5.45
CA ALA A 115 -0.80 -11.85 -4.67
C ALA A 115 -0.84 -12.17 -3.18
N ALA A 116 0.11 -11.64 -2.43
CA ALA A 116 0.09 -11.64 -0.98
C ALA A 116 0.35 -10.20 -0.49
N ASN A 117 -0.17 -9.88 0.69
CA ASN A 117 0.18 -8.68 1.45
C ASN A 117 0.40 -9.08 2.90
N ILE A 118 1.47 -8.61 3.50
CA ILE A 118 1.77 -8.76 4.93
C ILE A 118 1.76 -7.36 5.51
N GLU A 119 0.80 -7.10 6.37
CA GLU A 119 0.62 -5.82 7.05
C GLU A 119 1.11 -5.93 8.49
N MET A 120 1.91 -4.97 8.90
CA MET A 120 2.52 -4.94 10.23
C MET A 120 2.33 -3.58 10.86
N SER A 121 1.80 -3.56 12.06
CA SER A 121 1.64 -2.33 12.84
C SER A 121 2.19 -2.50 14.25
N SER A 122 2.82 -1.43 14.74
CA SER A 122 3.16 -1.31 16.16
C SER A 122 3.13 0.16 16.56
N ASP A 123 2.28 0.50 17.52
CA ASP A 123 2.12 1.87 17.97
C ASP A 123 1.90 1.97 19.47
N THR A 124 1.53 3.17 19.96
CA THR A 124 1.28 3.47 21.37
C THR A 124 0.10 2.65 21.93
N PHE A 125 -0.82 2.16 21.11
CA PHE A 125 -2.05 1.47 21.51
C PHE A 125 -1.96 -0.05 21.37
N GLY A 126 -1.08 -0.56 20.49
CA GLY A 126 -0.94 -1.98 20.27
C GLY A 126 -0.12 -2.36 19.05
N SER A 127 -0.27 -3.60 18.64
CA SER A 127 0.37 -4.14 17.43
C SER A 127 -0.52 -5.20 16.78
N PHE A 128 -0.34 -5.39 15.47
CA PHE A 128 -0.92 -6.50 14.72
C PHE A 128 -0.03 -6.90 13.54
N ASP A 129 -0.19 -8.14 13.11
CA ASP A 129 0.39 -8.70 11.88
C ASP A 129 -0.71 -9.42 11.10
N ASN A 130 -1.19 -8.83 9.99
CA ASN A 130 -2.19 -9.44 9.12
C ASN A 130 -1.51 -10.12 7.92
N VAL A 131 -2.11 -11.19 7.42
CA VAL A 131 -1.65 -11.89 6.22
C VAL A 131 -2.80 -11.99 5.22
N LEU A 132 -2.66 -11.30 4.11
CA LEU A 132 -3.63 -11.28 3.03
C LEU A 132 -3.12 -12.15 1.87
N LEU A 133 -3.97 -13.04 1.38
CA LEU A 133 -3.65 -13.92 0.24
C LEU A 133 -4.75 -13.80 -0.82
N GLY A 134 -4.35 -13.70 -2.09
CA GLY A 134 -5.31 -13.47 -3.13
C GLY A 134 -4.79 -13.53 -4.55
N VAL A 135 -5.50 -12.84 -5.42
CA VAL A 135 -5.19 -12.73 -6.83
C VAL A 135 -5.13 -11.27 -7.24
N GLY A 136 -4.22 -10.95 -8.14
CA GLY A 136 -4.03 -9.60 -8.65
C GLY A 136 -3.99 -9.57 -10.17
N THR A 137 -4.14 -8.38 -10.72
CA THR A 137 -4.01 -8.13 -12.14
C THR A 137 -3.45 -6.75 -12.44
N ASP A 138 -2.68 -6.66 -13.53
CA ASP A 138 -2.31 -5.39 -14.15
C ASP A 138 -3.27 -5.08 -15.30
N LEU A 139 -3.80 -3.86 -15.30
CA LEU A 139 -4.77 -3.41 -16.30
C LEU A 139 -4.15 -2.40 -17.26
N ALA A 140 -4.43 -2.57 -18.56
CA ALA A 140 -4.05 -1.65 -19.62
C ALA A 140 -5.03 -0.47 -19.70
N ILE A 141 -5.06 0.37 -18.70
CA ILE A 141 -5.89 1.59 -18.72
C ILE A 141 -5.15 2.67 -19.53
N PRO A 142 -5.77 3.26 -20.54
CA PRO A 142 -5.13 4.29 -21.36
C PRO A 142 -4.58 5.44 -20.52
N HIS A 143 -3.36 5.86 -20.85
CA HIS A 143 -2.62 6.95 -20.21
C HIS A 143 -2.06 6.65 -18.82
N PHE A 144 -2.52 5.61 -18.11
CA PHE A 144 -1.90 5.21 -16.85
C PHE A 144 -0.57 4.49 -17.10
N LYS A 145 0.43 4.79 -16.28
CA LYS A 145 1.73 4.07 -16.28
C LYS A 145 1.53 2.65 -15.79
N TYR A 146 0.77 2.53 -14.73
CA TYR A 146 0.31 1.28 -14.14
C TYR A 146 -1.09 1.48 -13.55
N PHE A 147 -1.86 0.43 -13.57
CA PHE A 147 -3.12 0.30 -12.88
C PHE A 147 -3.26 -1.16 -12.44
N GLN A 148 -3.31 -1.37 -11.13
CA GLN A 148 -3.31 -2.68 -10.51
C GLN A 148 -4.60 -2.86 -9.72
N ALA A 149 -5.12 -4.09 -9.70
CA ALA A 149 -6.23 -4.47 -8.86
C ALA A 149 -5.93 -5.82 -8.22
N ASN A 150 -6.05 -5.90 -6.90
CA ASN A 150 -5.81 -7.11 -6.13
C ASN A 150 -7.03 -7.38 -5.24
N VAL A 151 -7.45 -8.63 -5.16
CA VAL A 151 -8.50 -9.09 -4.25
C VAL A 151 -7.90 -10.12 -3.32
N TYR A 152 -8.09 -9.92 -2.03
CA TYR A 152 -7.51 -10.74 -0.97
C TYR A 152 -8.58 -11.34 -0.06
N TYR A 153 -8.28 -12.47 0.52
CA TYR A 153 -8.80 -12.93 1.79
C TYR A 153 -7.80 -12.50 2.86
N ALA A 154 -8.26 -11.70 3.81
CA ALA A 154 -7.45 -11.18 4.91
C ALA A 154 -7.60 -12.08 6.13
N ASN A 155 -6.48 -12.66 6.58
CA ASN A 155 -6.40 -13.31 7.87
C ASN A 155 -5.85 -12.30 8.87
N ASN A 156 -6.73 -11.73 9.65
CA ASN A 156 -6.48 -10.65 10.58
C ASN A 156 -6.06 -11.19 11.96
N ASP A 157 -5.18 -10.46 12.65
CA ASP A 157 -4.66 -10.85 13.96
C ASP A 157 -5.64 -10.51 15.10
N ASN A 158 -6.23 -9.31 15.06
CA ASN A 158 -6.99 -8.76 16.17
C ASN A 158 -8.50 -8.65 15.93
N ILE A 159 -8.96 -8.84 14.70
CA ILE A 159 -10.37 -8.78 14.28
C ILE A 159 -10.72 -10.02 13.46
N ASP A 160 -12.00 -10.23 13.16
CA ASP A 160 -12.44 -11.33 12.31
C ASP A 160 -11.87 -11.21 10.90
N ASP A 161 -11.69 -12.34 10.22
CA ASP A 161 -11.20 -12.40 8.84
C ASP A 161 -12.21 -11.77 7.86
N ASP A 162 -11.72 -11.13 6.81
CA ASP A 162 -12.53 -10.44 5.83
C ASP A 162 -12.01 -10.55 4.39
N TYR A 163 -12.55 -9.76 3.45
CA TYR A 163 -12.09 -9.64 2.07
C TYR A 163 -11.69 -8.21 1.78
N GLN A 164 -10.53 -8.04 1.15
CA GLN A 164 -10.02 -6.72 0.75
C GLN A 164 -9.87 -6.61 -0.76
N LEU A 165 -10.25 -5.45 -1.30
CA LEU A 165 -9.95 -5.01 -2.66
C LEU A 165 -9.00 -3.83 -2.58
N THR A 166 -7.79 -3.99 -3.14
CA THR A 166 -6.80 -2.92 -3.29
C THR A 166 -6.68 -2.54 -4.76
N MET A 167 -6.79 -1.26 -5.08
CA MET A 167 -6.44 -0.73 -6.40
C MET A 167 -5.32 0.30 -6.27
N VAL A 168 -4.32 0.22 -7.17
CA VAL A 168 -3.16 1.10 -7.18
C VAL A 168 -2.97 1.67 -8.58
N TRP A 169 -2.68 2.97 -8.67
CA TRP A 169 -2.50 3.64 -9.96
C TRP A 169 -1.35 4.63 -9.97
N GLY A 170 -0.87 4.92 -11.18
CA GLY A 170 0.07 5.99 -11.45
C GLY A 170 -0.16 6.61 -12.82
N TYR A 171 -0.28 7.92 -12.85
CA TYR A 171 -0.49 8.72 -14.05
C TYR A 171 0.42 9.95 -14.04
N ASP A 172 1.10 10.22 -15.14
CA ASP A 172 1.93 11.42 -15.29
C ASP A 172 1.27 12.41 -16.25
N PHE A 173 1.04 13.64 -15.79
CA PHE A 173 0.57 14.75 -16.61
C PHE A 173 1.78 15.56 -17.09
N PRO A 174 2.10 15.56 -18.39
CA PRO A 174 3.11 16.48 -18.93
C PRO A 174 2.48 17.88 -19.05
N ILE A 175 2.99 18.86 -18.32
CA ILE A 175 2.59 20.26 -18.43
C ILE A 175 3.82 21.09 -18.82
N GLN A 176 3.94 21.43 -20.10
CA GLN A 176 5.09 22.12 -20.65
C GLN A 176 6.40 21.39 -20.33
N ASN A 177 7.26 21.99 -19.50
CA ASN A 177 8.54 21.42 -19.06
C ASN A 177 8.46 20.73 -17.68
N HIS A 178 7.26 20.62 -17.12
CA HIS A 178 7.03 20.02 -15.80
C HIS A 178 6.27 18.70 -15.92
N LYS A 179 6.49 17.85 -14.94
CA LYS A 179 5.73 16.62 -14.75
C LYS A 179 4.96 16.73 -13.45
N ILE A 180 3.63 16.53 -13.54
CA ILE A 180 2.79 16.31 -12.38
C ILE A 180 2.46 14.82 -12.33
N THR A 181 2.72 14.18 -11.22
CA THR A 181 2.39 12.77 -10.98
C THR A 181 1.13 12.71 -10.13
N PHE A 182 0.14 11.97 -10.62
CA PHE A 182 -1.05 11.57 -9.87
C PHE A 182 -0.97 10.07 -9.65
N ASN A 183 -0.70 9.67 -8.43
CA ASN A 183 -0.63 8.27 -8.01
C ASN A 183 -1.41 8.08 -6.71
N GLY A 184 -1.55 6.85 -6.30
CA GLY A 184 -2.22 6.52 -5.07
C GLY A 184 -2.85 5.14 -5.10
N PHE A 185 -3.67 4.91 -4.09
CA PHE A 185 -4.40 3.66 -3.94
C PHE A 185 -5.78 3.92 -3.35
N PHE A 186 -6.63 2.93 -3.42
CA PHE A 186 -7.72 2.76 -2.50
C PHE A 186 -7.80 1.31 -2.01
N ASP A 187 -8.25 1.16 -0.79
CA ASP A 187 -8.61 -0.12 -0.19
C ASP A 187 -10.07 -0.11 0.20
N TRP A 188 -10.71 -1.22 -0.02
CA TRP A 188 -12.03 -1.52 0.49
C TRP A 188 -11.97 -2.88 1.19
N SER A 189 -12.42 -2.93 2.46
CA SER A 189 -12.55 -4.16 3.23
C SER A 189 -14.01 -4.45 3.55
N SER A 190 -14.39 -5.72 3.53
CA SER A 190 -15.76 -6.12 3.85
C SER A 190 -16.00 -6.06 5.35
N ALA A 191 -17.27 -5.92 5.77
CA ALA A 191 -17.65 -6.09 7.16
C ALA A 191 -17.53 -7.56 7.59
N ALA A 192 -17.31 -7.76 8.89
CA ALA A 192 -17.46 -9.03 9.58
C ALA A 192 -18.28 -8.86 10.86
N ASP A 193 -18.29 -9.86 11.76
CA ASP A 193 -19.15 -9.81 12.95
C ASP A 193 -18.73 -8.73 13.96
N ASP A 194 -17.44 -8.35 13.97
CA ASP A 194 -16.84 -7.43 14.94
C ASP A 194 -16.40 -6.08 14.36
N HIS A 195 -16.53 -5.86 13.05
CA HIS A 195 -16.18 -4.60 12.40
C HIS A 195 -17.07 -4.28 11.18
N GLU A 196 -17.17 -2.99 10.85
CA GLU A 196 -17.87 -2.49 9.68
C GLU A 196 -16.99 -2.59 8.41
N SER A 197 -17.63 -2.56 7.24
CA SER A 197 -16.91 -2.36 5.98
C SER A 197 -16.25 -0.99 5.97
N GLU A 198 -15.00 -0.94 5.55
CA GLU A 198 -14.25 0.31 5.45
C GLU A 198 -13.83 0.64 4.01
N PHE A 199 -13.55 1.91 3.77
CA PHE A 199 -13.04 2.39 2.49
C PHE A 199 -11.99 3.48 2.73
N HIS A 200 -10.78 3.26 2.24
CA HIS A 200 -9.67 4.21 2.29
C HIS A 200 -9.26 4.62 0.88
N PHE A 201 -9.30 5.91 0.57
CA PHE A 201 -8.86 6.50 -0.69
C PHE A 201 -7.73 7.48 -0.45
N ASN A 202 -6.54 7.19 -0.99
CA ASN A 202 -5.31 7.93 -0.69
C ASN A 202 -4.56 8.34 -1.97
N PRO A 203 -5.02 9.37 -2.70
CA PRO A 203 -4.32 9.92 -3.85
C PRO A 203 -3.25 10.92 -3.46
N GLN A 204 -2.17 10.93 -4.24
CA GLN A 204 -1.09 11.90 -4.20
C GLN A 204 -1.05 12.72 -5.48
N LEU A 205 -0.80 14.02 -5.36
CA LEU A 205 -0.56 14.92 -6.48
C LEU A 205 0.77 15.64 -6.26
N LEU A 206 1.78 15.24 -7.05
CA LEU A 206 3.17 15.65 -6.87
C LEU A 206 3.71 16.34 -8.11
N VAL A 207 4.43 17.44 -7.92
CA VAL A 207 5.15 18.18 -8.96
C VAL A 207 6.63 17.85 -8.87
N ASP A 208 7.27 17.54 -10.00
CA ASP A 208 8.73 17.38 -10.09
C ASP A 208 9.43 18.74 -9.94
N VAL A 209 9.85 19.04 -8.71
CA VAL A 209 10.63 20.24 -8.40
C VAL A 209 12.13 20.05 -8.63
N GLY A 210 12.60 18.83 -8.78
CA GLY A 210 13.99 18.49 -9.10
C GLY A 210 14.43 19.07 -10.45
N HIS A 211 13.49 19.29 -11.37
CA HIS A 211 13.73 19.97 -12.63
C HIS A 211 14.43 21.33 -12.47
N TYR A 212 14.07 22.10 -11.43
CA TYR A 212 14.67 23.42 -11.17
C TYR A 212 16.12 23.36 -10.69
N PHE A 213 16.58 22.17 -10.27
CA PHE A 213 17.91 21.94 -9.71
C PHE A 213 18.76 21.02 -10.60
N ASN A 214 18.38 20.83 -11.89
CA ASN A 214 18.99 19.88 -12.83
C ASN A 214 19.01 18.42 -12.31
N ASN A 215 18.03 18.07 -11.50
CA ASN A 215 17.87 16.73 -10.91
C ASN A 215 16.43 16.24 -11.07
N ALA A 216 15.92 16.31 -12.30
CA ALA A 216 14.55 15.94 -12.64
C ALA A 216 14.25 14.48 -12.24
N GLY A 217 13.07 14.28 -11.68
CA GLY A 217 12.59 12.96 -11.24
C GLY A 217 13.00 12.56 -9.82
N HIS A 218 13.99 13.24 -9.20
CA HIS A 218 14.47 12.87 -7.86
C HIS A 218 13.78 13.63 -6.73
N PHE A 219 13.29 14.85 -6.96
CA PHE A 219 12.63 15.65 -5.94
C PHE A 219 11.23 16.02 -6.39
N GLN A 220 10.25 15.63 -5.62
CA GLN A 220 8.85 15.97 -5.84
C GLN A 220 8.29 16.64 -4.59
N ALA A 221 7.36 17.59 -4.79
CA ALA A 221 6.61 18.23 -3.73
C ALA A 221 5.13 18.32 -4.12
N GLY A 222 4.25 18.23 -3.15
CA GLY A 222 2.81 18.29 -3.41
C GLY A 222 1.99 17.96 -2.20
N ILE A 223 0.94 17.24 -2.41
CA ILE A 223 -0.02 16.86 -1.38
C ILE A 223 -0.38 15.38 -1.48
N GLU A 224 -0.76 14.82 -0.35
CA GLU A 224 -1.51 13.59 -0.21
C GLU A 224 -2.87 13.91 0.41
N TYR A 225 -3.92 13.25 -0.09
CA TYR A 225 -5.26 13.33 0.46
C TYR A 225 -5.65 11.98 1.04
N SER A 226 -6.04 11.94 2.31
CA SER A 226 -6.58 10.77 2.97
C SER A 226 -8.09 10.96 3.17
N TYR A 227 -8.89 10.13 2.52
CA TYR A 227 -10.30 9.97 2.81
C TYR A 227 -10.55 8.57 3.33
N TRP A 228 -11.18 8.46 4.50
CA TRP A 228 -11.47 7.18 5.11
C TRP A 228 -12.89 7.16 5.67
N ASN A 229 -13.70 6.23 5.21
CA ASN A 229 -15.00 5.93 5.76
C ASN A 229 -14.90 4.69 6.66
N ASN A 230 -15.51 4.72 7.84
CA ASN A 230 -15.44 3.70 8.90
C ASN A 230 -13.98 3.26 9.17
N LYS A 231 -13.11 4.21 9.46
CA LYS A 231 -11.68 3.94 9.65
C LYS A 231 -11.42 2.79 10.62
N TYR A 232 -10.62 1.81 10.16
CA TYR A 232 -10.33 0.56 10.89
C TYR A 232 -11.57 -0.28 11.22
N GLY A 233 -12.65 -0.16 10.43
CA GLY A 233 -13.91 -0.86 10.69
C GLY A 233 -14.65 -0.40 11.96
N ILE A 234 -14.23 0.72 12.57
CA ILE A 234 -14.81 1.20 13.84
C ILE A 234 -16.17 1.85 13.59
N THR A 235 -17.20 1.31 14.18
CA THR A 235 -18.58 1.84 14.09
C THR A 235 -18.70 3.22 14.76
N GLY A 236 -19.30 4.16 14.04
CA GLY A 236 -19.69 5.48 14.59
C GLY A 236 -18.61 6.54 14.58
N LEU A 237 -17.49 6.30 13.90
CA LEU A 237 -16.56 7.36 13.55
C LEU A 237 -17.11 8.21 12.40
N ASP A 238 -16.79 9.50 12.39
CA ASP A 238 -17.03 10.37 11.25
C ASP A 238 -16.07 10.02 10.10
N ASP A 239 -16.38 10.45 8.88
CA ASP A 239 -15.51 10.25 7.74
C ASP A 239 -14.23 11.10 7.88
N GLU A 240 -13.07 10.47 7.76
CA GLU A 240 -11.80 11.20 7.73
C GLU A 240 -11.61 11.89 6.38
N SER A 241 -11.16 13.13 6.40
CA SER A 241 -10.85 13.93 5.21
C SER A 241 -9.68 14.86 5.50
N VAL A 242 -8.45 14.40 5.25
CA VAL A 242 -7.21 15.09 5.61
C VAL A 242 -6.33 15.32 4.38
N ILE A 243 -5.80 16.55 4.25
CA ILE A 243 -4.74 16.85 3.30
C ILE A 243 -3.43 16.97 4.06
N SER A 244 -2.38 16.30 3.57
CA SER A 244 -1.02 16.44 4.06
C SER A 244 -0.14 17.09 3.00
N ALA A 245 0.69 18.06 3.41
CA ALA A 245 1.78 18.53 2.58
C ALA A 245 2.85 17.43 2.48
N MET A 246 3.37 17.18 1.28
CA MET A 246 4.28 16.08 1.01
C MET A 246 5.53 16.52 0.25
N ILE A 247 6.68 15.99 0.67
CA ILE A 247 7.94 16.02 -0.08
C ILE A 247 8.39 14.57 -0.28
N LYS A 248 8.80 14.22 -1.51
CA LYS A 248 9.28 12.87 -1.86
C LYS A 248 10.63 12.96 -2.57
N ILE A 249 11.55 12.11 -2.14
CA ILE A 249 12.90 11.97 -2.70
C ILE A 249 13.02 10.55 -3.25
N THR A 250 13.26 10.41 -4.55
CA THR A 250 13.62 9.14 -5.20
C THR A 250 15.11 8.98 -5.20
N LEU A 251 15.61 7.82 -4.74
CA LEU A 251 17.02 7.50 -4.52
C LEU A 251 17.67 6.89 -5.76
#